data_698db1f783414c961578ccf5f001d7df
#
_entry.id   698db1f783414c961578ccf5f001d7df
#
_cell.length_a   1.000
_cell.length_b   1.000
_cell.length_c   1.000
_cell.angle_alpha   90.00
_cell.angle_beta   90.00
_cell.angle_gamma   90.00
#
_symmetry.space_group_name_H-M   'P 1'
#
loop_
_entity.id
_entity.type
_entity.pdbx_description
1 polymer ?
#
loop_
_entity_poly.entity_id
_entity_poly.type
_entity_poly.pdbx_seq_one_letter_code
_entity_poly.pdbx_strand_id
1 'polypeptide(L)'
;VVTGADVSATAVMSENAKGFDKTVTMRDVLLNYPYANQLCKVKLTGKQLRHIVEHSAGFLKKDRDGKIGFIDRWIKPKPMLYHFDVFYPVEYEADLSKPEGERITKLTLHGKPIEDDKIYHLAVNNYRAMGGGFYPEYSMDKIEMTLDKDYVQMFSEYLTHGDVEVDTKKNYKFY
;
A
#
# COMPACT_ATOMS: atom_id res chain seq x y z
N VAL A 1 -4.06 4.79 -16.37
CA VAL A 1 -4.06 5.20 -14.96
C VAL A 1 -5.39 5.86 -14.64
N VAL A 2 -6.27 5.17 -13.90
CA VAL A 2 -7.68 5.54 -13.74
C VAL A 2 -7.88 6.83 -12.93
N THR A 3 -7.02 7.07 -11.92
CA THR A 3 -7.16 8.22 -10.99
C THR A 3 -6.24 9.39 -11.30
N GLY A 4 -5.20 9.21 -12.11
CA GLY A 4 -4.14 10.20 -12.29
C GLY A 4 -3.34 10.48 -11.00
N ALA A 5 -3.29 9.53 -10.06
CA ALA A 5 -2.49 9.65 -8.85
C ALA A 5 -1.00 9.42 -9.13
N ASP A 6 -0.14 10.07 -8.34
CA ASP A 6 1.33 9.94 -8.41
C ASP A 6 1.81 8.61 -7.81
N VAL A 7 1.11 8.14 -6.76
CA VAL A 7 1.45 6.96 -5.95
C VAL A 7 0.20 6.12 -5.74
N SER A 8 0.35 4.82 -5.63
CA SER A 8 -0.69 3.92 -5.15
C SER A 8 -0.24 3.18 -3.90
N ALA A 9 -1.17 2.84 -3.02
CA ALA A 9 -0.92 2.02 -1.85
C ALA A 9 -1.95 0.90 -1.74
N THR A 10 -1.48 -0.28 -1.42
CA THR A 10 -2.32 -1.46 -1.20
C THR A 10 -1.67 -2.41 -0.20
N ALA A 11 -2.46 -3.31 0.35
CA ALA A 11 -2.04 -4.33 1.28
C ALA A 11 -2.50 -5.72 0.83
N VAL A 12 -2.06 -6.77 1.53
CA VAL A 12 -2.63 -8.11 1.38
C VAL A 12 -3.99 -8.14 2.07
N MET A 13 -5.06 -8.08 1.28
CA MET A 13 -6.43 -7.90 1.80
C MET A 13 -7.09 -9.17 2.32
N SER A 14 -6.52 -10.33 2.03
CA SER A 14 -7.05 -11.63 2.46
C SER A 14 -5.94 -12.53 2.97
N GLU A 15 -6.16 -13.18 4.11
CA GLU A 15 -5.25 -14.24 4.62
C GLU A 15 -5.20 -15.45 3.68
N ASN A 16 -6.22 -15.61 2.84
CA ASN A 16 -6.32 -16.68 1.84
C ASN A 16 -5.79 -16.25 0.47
N ALA A 17 -5.25 -15.03 0.34
CA ALA A 17 -4.68 -14.55 -0.90
C ALA A 17 -3.49 -15.42 -1.33
N LYS A 18 -3.59 -15.99 -2.53
CA LYS A 18 -2.54 -16.86 -3.11
C LYS A 18 -1.81 -16.19 -4.29
N GLY A 19 -2.19 -14.94 -4.60
CA GLY A 19 -1.79 -14.30 -5.85
C GLY A 19 -2.59 -14.81 -7.04
N PHE A 20 -2.03 -14.67 -8.23
CA PHE A 20 -2.67 -15.05 -9.48
C PHE A 20 -1.78 -16.01 -10.28
N ASP A 21 -2.40 -17.02 -10.86
CA ASP A 21 -1.77 -17.89 -11.85
C ASP A 21 -1.80 -17.22 -13.24
N LYS A 22 -1.22 -17.89 -14.24
CA LYS A 22 -1.20 -17.42 -15.63
C LYS A 22 -2.62 -17.16 -16.18
N THR A 23 -3.59 -17.96 -15.78
CA THR A 23 -5.00 -17.74 -16.10
C THR A 23 -5.74 -17.34 -14.86
N VAL A 24 -6.33 -16.13 -14.86
CA VAL A 24 -7.04 -15.57 -13.72
C VAL A 24 -8.54 -15.74 -13.89
N THR A 25 -9.21 -16.26 -12.89
CA THR A 25 -10.66 -16.37 -12.82
C THR A 25 -11.26 -15.36 -11.88
N MET A 26 -12.57 -15.09 -11.97
CA MET A 26 -13.27 -14.22 -11.01
C MET A 26 -13.13 -14.73 -9.56
N ARG A 27 -13.06 -16.05 -9.38
CA ARG A 27 -12.83 -16.64 -8.05
C ARG A 27 -11.46 -16.22 -7.49
N ASP A 28 -10.44 -16.17 -8.32
CA ASP A 28 -9.11 -15.75 -7.89
C ASP A 28 -9.09 -14.29 -7.50
N VAL A 29 -9.81 -13.44 -8.24
CA VAL A 29 -9.98 -12.03 -7.89
C VAL A 29 -10.61 -11.89 -6.51
N LEU A 30 -11.73 -12.56 -6.26
CA LEU A 30 -12.45 -12.51 -4.97
C LEU A 30 -11.65 -13.12 -3.81
N LEU A 31 -10.85 -14.16 -4.03
CA LEU A 31 -9.98 -14.73 -3.00
C LEU A 31 -8.85 -13.78 -2.60
N ASN A 32 -8.32 -13.03 -3.54
CA ASN A 32 -7.25 -12.06 -3.28
C ASN A 32 -7.78 -10.73 -2.75
N TYR A 33 -8.97 -10.31 -3.20
CA TYR A 33 -9.59 -9.06 -2.77
C TYR A 33 -11.09 -9.24 -2.48
N PRO A 34 -11.49 -9.65 -1.26
CA PRO A 34 -12.88 -10.01 -0.94
C PRO A 34 -13.79 -8.81 -0.56
N TYR A 35 -13.31 -7.59 -0.68
CA TYR A 35 -14.02 -6.40 -0.24
C TYR A 35 -14.54 -5.56 -1.40
N ALA A 36 -15.79 -5.10 -1.30
CA ALA A 36 -16.39 -4.14 -2.24
C ALA A 36 -15.92 -2.70 -1.94
N ASN A 37 -14.62 -2.50 -1.85
CA ASN A 37 -14.04 -1.17 -1.65
C ASN A 37 -14.01 -0.38 -2.96
N GLN A 38 -14.22 0.92 -2.86
CA GLN A 38 -14.03 1.86 -3.96
C GLN A 38 -12.60 2.40 -3.95
N LEU A 39 -12.11 2.81 -5.12
CA LEU A 39 -10.82 3.47 -5.26
C LEU A 39 -11.00 4.97 -5.04
N CYS A 40 -10.21 5.53 -4.13
CA CYS A 40 -10.15 6.95 -3.84
C CYS A 40 -8.82 7.54 -4.30
N LYS A 41 -8.85 8.81 -4.73
CA LYS A 41 -7.66 9.65 -4.85
C LYS A 41 -7.65 10.62 -3.68
N VAL A 42 -6.57 10.60 -2.90
CA VAL A 42 -6.36 11.49 -1.75
C VAL A 42 -5.14 12.37 -1.99
N LYS A 43 -5.15 13.59 -1.43
CA LYS A 43 -3.99 14.49 -1.44
C LYS A 43 -3.27 14.47 -0.09
N LEU A 44 -1.95 14.35 -0.13
CA LEU A 44 -1.07 14.39 1.04
C LEU A 44 0.15 15.26 0.74
N THR A 45 0.68 15.92 1.77
CA THR A 45 2.03 16.52 1.65
C THR A 45 3.08 15.44 1.62
N GLY A 46 4.29 15.73 1.12
CA GLY A 46 5.38 14.77 1.14
C GLY A 46 5.78 14.35 2.55
N LYS A 47 5.66 15.25 3.52
CA LYS A 47 5.83 14.90 4.94
C LYS A 47 4.81 13.86 5.40
N GLN A 48 3.53 14.01 5.02
CA GLN A 48 2.48 13.05 5.32
C GLN A 48 2.70 11.72 4.60
N LEU A 49 3.13 11.76 3.33
CA LEU A 49 3.52 10.55 2.58
C LEU A 49 4.65 9.80 3.29
N ARG A 50 5.67 10.50 3.78
CA ARG A 50 6.75 9.89 4.58
C ARG A 50 6.21 9.22 5.84
N HIS A 51 5.28 9.87 6.56
CA HIS A 51 4.70 9.31 7.78
C HIS A 51 3.91 8.03 7.53
N ILE A 52 3.15 7.94 6.43
CA ILE A 52 2.42 6.69 6.12
C ILE A 52 3.36 5.55 5.70
N VAL A 53 4.47 5.85 5.02
CA VAL A 53 5.50 4.85 4.70
C VAL A 53 6.23 4.40 5.98
N GLU A 54 6.52 5.33 6.90
CA GLU A 54 7.04 5.01 8.24
C GLU A 54 6.08 4.13 9.03
N HIS A 55 4.79 4.44 9.00
CA HIS A 55 3.79 3.62 9.68
C HIS A 55 3.83 2.17 9.18
N SER A 56 3.91 1.96 7.87
CA SER A 56 4.08 0.61 7.31
C SER A 56 5.39 -0.05 7.75
N ALA A 57 6.51 0.68 7.76
CA ALA A 57 7.78 0.15 8.28
C ALA A 57 7.69 -0.25 9.78
N GLY A 58 6.80 0.40 10.53
CA GLY A 58 6.48 0.09 11.92
C GLY A 58 5.83 -1.28 12.16
N PHE A 59 5.37 -1.98 11.11
CA PHE A 59 4.88 -3.36 11.22
C PHE A 59 5.98 -4.39 11.33
N LEU A 60 7.19 -4.05 10.94
CA LEU A 60 8.31 -4.97 10.81
C LEU A 60 9.29 -4.89 11.97
N LYS A 61 9.94 -6.00 12.24
CA LYS A 61 11.08 -6.10 13.15
C LYS A 61 12.17 -6.97 12.54
N LYS A 62 13.39 -6.75 12.98
CA LYS A 62 14.54 -7.62 12.70
C LYS A 62 14.82 -8.42 13.97
N ASP A 63 14.92 -9.73 13.89
CA ASP A 63 15.26 -10.57 15.02
C ASP A 63 16.78 -10.61 15.26
N ARG A 64 17.21 -11.36 16.28
CA ARG A 64 18.63 -11.48 16.65
C ARG A 64 19.49 -12.14 15.56
N ASP A 65 18.88 -12.96 14.72
CA ASP A 65 19.54 -13.64 13.63
C ASP A 65 19.51 -12.82 12.32
N GLY A 66 18.97 -11.60 12.38
CA GLY A 66 18.88 -10.69 11.25
C GLY A 66 17.69 -10.96 10.32
N LYS A 67 16.79 -11.88 10.67
CA LYS A 67 15.60 -12.20 9.88
C LYS A 67 14.53 -11.13 10.10
N ILE A 68 13.95 -10.67 9.00
CA ILE A 68 12.86 -9.70 9.02
C ILE A 68 11.52 -10.42 9.12
N GLY A 69 10.67 -9.96 10.03
CA GLY A 69 9.32 -10.47 10.24
C GLY A 69 8.39 -9.40 10.79
N PHE A 70 7.12 -9.75 10.92
CA PHE A 70 6.13 -8.85 11.53
C PHE A 70 6.27 -8.82 13.06
N ILE A 71 5.97 -7.68 13.66
CA ILE A 71 5.85 -7.53 15.11
C ILE A 71 4.61 -8.28 15.58
N ASP A 72 4.69 -8.97 16.71
CA ASP A 72 3.65 -9.85 17.24
C ASP A 72 2.27 -9.18 17.38
N ARG A 73 2.21 -7.91 17.75
CA ARG A 73 0.93 -7.16 17.87
C ARG A 73 0.13 -7.08 16.57
N TRP A 74 0.78 -7.27 15.40
CA TRP A 74 0.14 -7.21 14.09
C TRP A 74 -0.25 -8.57 13.52
N ILE A 75 0.22 -9.64 14.16
CA ILE A 75 -0.07 -11.02 13.71
C ILE A 75 -0.75 -11.87 14.77
N LYS A 76 -0.85 -11.38 16.01
CA LYS A 76 -1.51 -12.09 17.13
C LYS A 76 -2.56 -11.19 17.79
N PRO A 77 -3.72 -11.75 18.21
CA PRO A 77 -4.16 -13.15 18.06
C PRO A 77 -4.59 -13.48 16.61
N LYS A 78 -4.76 -12.46 15.74
CA LYS A 78 -5.17 -12.59 14.36
C LYS A 78 -4.24 -11.76 13.45
N PRO A 79 -3.75 -12.30 12.32
CA PRO A 79 -2.99 -11.53 11.34
C PRO A 79 -3.81 -10.33 10.80
N MET A 80 -3.19 -9.15 10.81
CA MET A 80 -3.77 -7.90 10.31
C MET A 80 -2.97 -7.37 9.11
N LEU A 81 -2.62 -8.27 8.17
CA LEU A 81 -1.79 -7.92 7.00
C LEU A 81 -2.45 -6.90 6.07
N TYR A 82 -3.78 -6.78 6.13
CA TYR A 82 -4.54 -5.75 5.44
C TYR A 82 -4.27 -4.31 5.96
N HIS A 83 -3.48 -4.17 7.01
CA HIS A 83 -2.99 -2.88 7.49
C HIS A 83 -1.56 -2.55 7.02
N PHE A 84 -0.82 -3.52 6.51
CA PHE A 84 0.54 -3.33 6.01
C PHE A 84 0.51 -2.90 4.55
N ASP A 85 0.57 -1.60 4.28
CA ASP A 85 0.57 -1.07 2.93
C ASP A 85 1.96 -1.17 2.29
N VAL A 86 1.97 -1.48 1.00
CA VAL A 86 3.10 -1.29 0.09
C VAL A 86 2.76 -0.17 -0.90
N PHE A 87 3.76 0.60 -1.30
CA PHE A 87 3.60 1.82 -2.08
C PHE A 87 4.30 1.70 -3.43
N TYR A 88 3.64 2.13 -4.49
CA TYR A 88 4.19 2.11 -5.85
C TYR A 88 3.84 3.42 -6.59
N PRO A 89 4.74 4.01 -7.40
CA PRO A 89 6.09 3.57 -7.75
C PRO A 89 7.20 4.23 -6.90
N VAL A 90 6.90 4.69 -5.69
CA VAL A 90 7.93 5.25 -4.81
C VAL A 90 8.97 4.18 -4.47
N GLU A 91 10.23 4.57 -4.45
CA GLU A 91 11.34 3.75 -3.97
C GLU A 91 11.66 4.16 -2.53
N TYR A 92 11.71 3.19 -1.60
CA TYR A 92 12.01 3.49 -0.20
C TYR A 92 12.87 2.43 0.48
N GLU A 93 13.66 2.90 1.42
CA GLU A 93 14.50 2.06 2.26
C GLU A 93 14.23 2.36 3.74
N ALA A 94 14.18 1.31 4.55
CA ALA A 94 13.96 1.42 5.99
C ALA A 94 14.99 0.63 6.79
N ASP A 95 15.61 1.31 7.75
CA ASP A 95 16.49 0.74 8.75
C ASP A 95 15.67 0.29 9.97
N LEU A 96 15.45 -1.01 10.10
CA LEU A 96 14.64 -1.59 11.18
C LEU A 96 15.35 -1.59 12.54
N SER A 97 16.63 -1.24 12.61
CA SER A 97 17.35 -1.04 13.88
C SER A 97 16.96 0.27 14.56
N LYS A 98 16.40 1.21 13.81
CA LYS A 98 15.95 2.51 14.33
C LYS A 98 14.59 2.42 15.02
N PRO A 99 14.27 3.37 15.91
CA PRO A 99 12.94 3.51 16.49
C PRO A 99 11.84 3.65 15.40
N GLU A 100 10.64 3.20 15.72
CA GLU A 100 9.47 3.47 14.89
C GLU A 100 9.30 4.99 14.71
N GLY A 101 9.05 5.45 13.49
CA GLY A 101 8.98 6.87 13.14
C GLY A 101 10.28 7.47 12.58
N GLU A 102 11.41 6.75 12.67
CA GLU A 102 12.73 7.21 12.22
C GLU A 102 13.41 6.22 11.26
N ARG A 103 12.66 5.24 10.75
CA ARG A 103 13.19 4.11 9.98
C ARG A 103 13.43 4.42 8.52
N ILE A 104 12.65 5.32 7.91
CA ILE A 104 12.76 5.63 6.48
C ILE A 104 14.02 6.44 6.22
N THR A 105 15.02 5.80 5.61
CA THR A 105 16.31 6.39 5.28
C THR A 105 16.36 6.94 3.86
N LYS A 106 15.49 6.42 2.97
CA LYS A 106 15.31 6.89 1.60
C LYS A 106 13.83 6.86 1.23
N LEU A 107 13.37 7.90 0.55
CA LEU A 107 12.04 7.94 -0.07
C LEU A 107 12.11 8.81 -1.32
N THR A 108 11.93 8.19 -2.49
CA THR A 108 12.04 8.86 -3.79
C THR A 108 10.87 8.49 -4.69
N LEU A 109 10.50 9.38 -5.58
CA LEU A 109 9.55 9.16 -6.66
C LEU A 109 10.24 9.47 -7.99
N HIS A 110 10.30 8.48 -8.90
CA HIS A 110 11.02 8.60 -10.17
C HIS A 110 12.47 9.12 -10.01
N GLY A 111 13.16 8.59 -8.99
CA GLY A 111 14.54 8.94 -8.67
C GLY A 111 14.75 10.28 -7.97
N LYS A 112 13.70 11.07 -7.75
CA LYS A 112 13.76 12.35 -7.03
C LYS A 112 13.31 12.21 -5.59
N PRO A 113 14.00 12.81 -4.61
CA PRO A 113 13.55 12.82 -3.22
C PRO A 113 12.13 13.40 -3.08
N ILE A 114 11.35 12.85 -2.15
CA ILE A 114 10.07 13.43 -1.77
C ILE A 114 10.30 14.73 -1.01
N GLU A 115 9.66 15.80 -1.49
CA GLU A 115 9.72 17.15 -0.91
C GLU A 115 8.60 17.32 0.11
N ASP A 116 8.92 17.65 1.36
CA ASP A 116 7.99 17.62 2.49
C ASP A 116 6.73 18.48 2.29
N ASP A 117 6.86 19.66 1.69
CA ASP A 117 5.74 20.61 1.51
C ASP A 117 4.98 20.42 0.19
N LYS A 118 5.48 19.61 -0.71
CA LYS A 118 4.83 19.36 -2.00
C LYS A 118 3.64 18.42 -1.81
N ILE A 119 2.58 18.69 -2.58
CA ILE A 119 1.40 17.81 -2.62
C ILE A 119 1.65 16.64 -3.57
N TYR A 120 1.31 15.45 -3.10
CA TYR A 120 1.27 14.19 -3.83
C TYR A 120 -0.12 13.59 -3.76
N HIS A 121 -0.56 12.99 -4.86
CA HIS A 121 -1.84 12.33 -4.94
C HIS A 121 -1.66 10.82 -4.84
N LEU A 122 -2.42 10.19 -3.95
CA LEU A 122 -2.37 8.75 -3.74
C LEU A 122 -3.68 8.08 -4.13
N ALA A 123 -3.57 6.94 -4.83
CA ALA A 123 -4.68 6.03 -5.06
C ALA A 123 -4.70 4.97 -3.94
N VAL A 124 -5.78 4.94 -3.19
CA VAL A 124 -5.99 4.02 -2.06
C VAL A 124 -7.44 3.55 -2.03
N ASN A 125 -7.76 2.48 -1.33
CA ASN A 125 -9.16 2.11 -1.12
C ASN A 125 -9.86 3.06 -0.14
N ASN A 126 -11.19 3.14 -0.21
CA ASN A 126 -12.00 4.03 0.62
C ASN A 126 -11.85 3.74 2.13
N TYR A 127 -11.66 2.48 2.53
CA TYR A 127 -11.36 2.15 3.93
C TYR A 127 -10.10 2.88 4.41
N ARG A 128 -9.02 2.85 3.61
CA ARG A 128 -7.77 3.54 3.92
C ARG A 128 -7.94 5.05 3.86
N ALA A 129 -8.60 5.57 2.82
CA ALA A 129 -8.82 7.01 2.63
C ALA A 129 -9.54 7.67 3.82
N MET A 130 -10.36 6.90 4.56
CA MET A 130 -11.05 7.34 5.77
C MET A 130 -10.28 7.11 7.08
N GLY A 131 -9.00 6.77 7.02
CA GLY A 131 -8.14 6.56 8.20
C GLY A 131 -8.11 5.12 8.72
N GLY A 132 -8.66 4.16 7.98
CA GLY A 132 -8.61 2.75 8.37
C GLY A 132 -7.17 2.23 8.46
N GLY A 133 -6.91 1.28 9.38
CA GLY A 133 -5.59 0.67 9.57
C GLY A 133 -4.61 1.50 10.40
N PHE A 134 -5.14 2.43 11.20
CA PHE A 134 -4.34 3.28 12.08
C PHE A 134 -3.39 4.24 11.36
N TYR A 135 -3.74 4.64 10.13
CA TYR A 135 -3.00 5.65 9.38
C TYR A 135 -3.57 7.04 9.66
N PRO A 136 -2.94 7.84 10.52
CA PRO A 136 -3.51 9.12 10.99
C PRO A 136 -3.53 10.20 9.91
N GLU A 137 -2.75 10.03 8.85
CA GLU A 137 -2.62 11.01 7.77
C GLU A 137 -3.78 10.97 6.77
N TYR A 138 -4.57 9.91 6.77
CA TYR A 138 -5.76 9.82 5.92
C TYR A 138 -7.00 10.35 6.65
N SER A 139 -7.80 11.13 5.95
CA SER A 139 -9.06 11.69 6.45
C SER A 139 -9.99 12.05 5.29
N MET A 140 -11.28 12.13 5.54
CA MET A 140 -12.30 12.35 4.51
C MET A 140 -12.10 13.67 3.74
N ASP A 141 -11.64 14.72 4.41
CA ASP A 141 -11.38 16.04 3.81
C ASP A 141 -10.22 16.05 2.80
N LYS A 142 -9.41 15.01 2.78
CA LYS A 142 -8.31 14.83 1.82
C LYS A 142 -8.70 14.06 0.57
N ILE A 143 -9.91 13.48 0.54
CA ILE A 143 -10.42 12.75 -0.60
C ILE A 143 -10.82 13.74 -1.69
N GLU A 144 -10.20 13.65 -2.87
CA GLU A 144 -10.52 14.48 -4.03
C GLU A 144 -11.40 13.77 -5.06
N MET A 145 -11.34 12.44 -5.06
CA MET A 145 -12.10 11.61 -6.00
C MET A 145 -12.41 10.26 -5.36
N THR A 146 -13.61 9.77 -5.60
CA THR A 146 -13.99 8.37 -5.35
C THR A 146 -14.59 7.82 -6.64
N LEU A 147 -14.15 6.65 -7.09
CA LEU A 147 -14.71 6.00 -8.26
C LEU A 147 -15.99 5.24 -7.90
N ASP A 148 -16.98 5.24 -8.80
CA ASP A 148 -18.25 4.56 -8.56
C ASP A 148 -18.13 3.04 -8.57
N LYS A 149 -17.18 2.49 -9.34
CA LYS A 149 -16.91 1.06 -9.42
C LYS A 149 -16.07 0.59 -8.24
N ASP A 150 -16.39 -0.58 -7.72
CA ASP A 150 -15.56 -1.23 -6.71
C ASP A 150 -14.29 -1.86 -7.32
N TYR A 151 -13.36 -2.24 -6.44
CA TYR A 151 -12.08 -2.83 -6.83
C TYR A 151 -12.22 -4.12 -7.64
N VAL A 152 -13.18 -4.99 -7.27
CA VAL A 152 -13.40 -6.27 -7.94
C VAL A 152 -13.84 -6.03 -9.38
N GLN A 153 -14.76 -5.09 -9.59
CA GLN A 153 -15.24 -4.70 -10.92
C GLN A 153 -14.10 -4.11 -11.76
N MET A 154 -13.39 -3.11 -11.22
CA MET A 154 -12.28 -2.46 -11.94
C MET A 154 -11.17 -3.44 -12.30
N PHE A 155 -10.80 -4.31 -11.35
CA PHE A 155 -9.75 -5.28 -11.55
C PHE A 155 -10.13 -6.35 -12.57
N SER A 156 -11.37 -6.82 -12.51
CA SER A 156 -11.92 -7.76 -13.49
C SER A 156 -11.94 -7.16 -14.88
N GLU A 157 -12.41 -5.92 -15.03
CA GLU A 157 -12.39 -5.20 -16.31
C GLU A 157 -10.95 -5.04 -16.82
N TYR A 158 -10.01 -4.67 -15.96
CA TYR A 158 -8.60 -4.52 -16.34
C TYR A 158 -8.03 -5.83 -16.91
N LEU A 159 -8.31 -6.97 -16.28
CA LEU A 159 -7.85 -8.28 -16.73
C LEU A 159 -8.49 -8.75 -18.04
N THR A 160 -9.67 -8.22 -18.42
CA THR A 160 -10.30 -8.56 -19.70
C THR A 160 -9.69 -7.86 -20.91
N HIS A 161 -8.84 -6.85 -20.70
CA HIS A 161 -8.20 -6.12 -21.79
C HIS A 161 -6.98 -6.83 -22.41
N GLY A 162 -6.63 -8.00 -21.90
CA GLY A 162 -5.52 -8.83 -22.41
C GLY A 162 -4.52 -9.24 -21.34
N ASP A 163 -3.37 -9.71 -21.78
CA ASP A 163 -2.31 -10.14 -20.88
C ASP A 163 -1.76 -8.95 -20.07
N VAL A 164 -1.55 -9.15 -18.78
CA VAL A 164 -0.98 -8.17 -17.87
C VAL A 164 0.49 -8.44 -17.67
N GLU A 165 1.31 -7.46 -18.01
CA GLU A 165 2.73 -7.49 -17.66
C GLU A 165 2.91 -7.17 -16.17
N VAL A 166 3.56 -8.07 -15.43
CA VAL A 166 3.79 -7.91 -13.99
C VAL A 166 5.17 -7.32 -13.77
N ASP A 167 5.23 -6.11 -13.20
CA ASP A 167 6.49 -5.54 -12.73
C ASP A 167 6.93 -6.28 -11.45
N THR A 168 8.03 -7.03 -11.56
CA THR A 168 8.63 -7.78 -10.46
C THR A 168 9.76 -7.03 -9.75
N LYS A 169 10.05 -5.81 -10.18
CA LYS A 169 11.11 -4.99 -9.58
C LYS A 169 10.69 -4.56 -8.17
N LYS A 170 11.50 -4.94 -7.19
CA LYS A 170 11.29 -4.47 -5.81
C LYS A 170 11.67 -3.00 -5.72
N ASN A 171 10.73 -2.19 -5.27
CA ASN A 171 10.89 -0.76 -5.05
C ASN A 171 11.11 -0.41 -3.56
N TYR A 172 11.30 -1.41 -2.72
CA TYR A 172 11.55 -1.23 -1.28
C TYR A 172 12.67 -2.14 -0.78
N LYS A 173 13.34 -1.67 0.27
CA LYS A 173 14.37 -2.43 0.98
C LYS A 173 14.24 -2.20 2.48
N PHE A 174 14.18 -3.29 3.23
CA PHE A 174 14.25 -3.30 4.68
C PHE A 174 15.58 -3.95 5.13
N TYR A 175 16.26 -3.40 6.11
CA TYR A 175 17.57 -3.90 6.60
C TYR A 175 17.79 -3.65 8.09
#